data_3a27fd417ffc84cd3c6566effa5352c5
#
_entry.id   3a27fd417ffc84cd3c6566effa5352c5
#
_cell.length_a   1.000
_cell.length_b   1.000
_cell.length_c   1.000
_cell.angle_alpha   90.00
_cell.angle_beta   90.00
_cell.angle_gamma   90.00
#
_symmetry.space_group_name_H-M   'P 1'
#
loop_
_entity.id
_entity.type
_entity.pdbx_description
1 polymer ?
#
loop_
_entity_poly.entity_id
_entity_poly.type
_entity_poly.pdbx_seq_one_letter_code
_entity_poly.pdbx_strand_id
1 'polypeptide(L)'
;MINRFIISFIIILVSISGISQEKEINFDELDPSAPSKAAFYSAVLPGLGQGFNKKYWKIPIVYAAIGTSIYSYDFNQKKYWDYRNAYKSRKAGYKNDPYQNLIIDDDRLLDGADFHKKNRDLSMVFIVGFYILNILDANIDSHLKQY
;
A
#
# COMPACT_ATOMS: atom_id res chain seq x y z
N MET A 1 -2.26 25.57 12.23
CA MET A 1 -1.67 25.36 10.89
C MET A 1 -2.12 24.05 10.23
N ILE A 2 -2.20 22.94 10.95
CA ILE A 2 -2.61 21.61 10.44
C ILE A 2 -4.00 21.63 9.75
N ASN A 3 -4.98 22.32 10.32
CA ASN A 3 -6.34 22.38 9.75
C ASN A 3 -6.40 23.02 8.35
N ARG A 4 -5.52 23.97 8.04
CA ARG A 4 -5.52 24.64 6.72
C ARG A 4 -5.02 23.69 5.61
N PHE A 5 -4.02 22.85 5.90
CA PHE A 5 -3.51 21.84 4.96
C PHE A 5 -4.52 20.71 4.74
N ILE A 6 -5.24 20.29 5.78
CA ILE A 6 -6.29 19.26 5.67
C ILE A 6 -7.45 19.78 4.81
N ILE A 7 -7.88 21.04 5.01
CA ILE A 7 -8.94 21.66 4.21
C ILE A 7 -8.52 21.82 2.76
N SER A 8 -7.28 22.26 2.49
CA SER A 8 -6.75 22.36 1.14
C SER A 8 -6.67 21.00 0.45
N PHE A 9 -6.30 19.96 1.17
CA PHE A 9 -6.23 18.59 0.65
C PHE A 9 -7.62 18.04 0.32
N ILE A 10 -8.62 18.31 1.17
CA ILE A 10 -10.02 17.93 0.94
C ILE A 10 -10.60 18.66 -0.29
N ILE A 11 -10.29 19.95 -0.45
CA ILE A 11 -10.76 20.75 -1.61
C ILE A 11 -10.16 20.20 -2.91
N ILE A 12 -8.89 19.80 -2.90
CA ILE A 12 -8.23 19.17 -4.06
C ILE A 12 -8.89 17.83 -4.40
N LEU A 13 -9.24 17.03 -3.40
CA LEU A 13 -9.94 15.75 -3.60
C LEU A 13 -11.36 15.93 -4.20
N VAL A 14 -12.09 16.94 -3.76
CA VAL A 14 -13.44 17.23 -4.27
C VAL A 14 -13.41 17.78 -5.71
N SER A 15 -12.37 18.53 -6.09
CA SER A 15 -12.21 19.06 -7.44
C SER A 15 -11.97 18.00 -8.51
N ILE A 16 -11.52 16.81 -8.13
CA ILE A 16 -11.27 15.68 -9.05
C ILE A 16 -12.57 14.96 -9.44
N SER A 17 -13.64 15.12 -8.67
CA SER A 17 -14.92 14.41 -8.88
C SER A 17 -15.80 14.98 -10.02
N GLY A 18 -15.42 16.11 -10.63
CA GLY A 18 -16.27 16.88 -11.53
C GLY A 18 -16.19 16.55 -13.03
N ILE A 19 -15.37 15.56 -13.45
CA ILE A 19 -15.17 15.26 -14.88
C ILE A 19 -15.69 13.85 -15.19
N SER A 20 -17.01 13.66 -15.07
CA SER A 20 -17.68 12.51 -15.66
C SER A 20 -18.50 13.01 -16.88
N GLN A 21 -17.87 13.06 -18.03
CA GLN A 21 -18.62 13.16 -19.30
C GLN A 21 -18.95 11.74 -19.75
N GLU A 22 -20.23 11.39 -19.75
CA GLU A 22 -20.74 10.23 -20.47
C GLU A 22 -20.41 10.39 -21.95
N LYS A 23 -19.47 9.58 -22.43
CA LYS A 23 -19.17 9.48 -23.87
C LYS A 23 -20.08 8.40 -24.45
N GLU A 24 -20.88 8.74 -25.47
CA GLU A 24 -21.64 7.75 -26.24
C GLU A 24 -20.69 6.64 -26.71
N ILE A 25 -21.12 5.39 -26.49
CA ILE A 25 -20.35 4.20 -26.86
C ILE A 25 -20.43 4.05 -28.38
N ASN A 26 -19.37 4.39 -29.06
CA ASN A 26 -19.23 4.10 -30.49
C ASN A 26 -18.67 2.70 -30.66
N PHE A 27 -19.48 1.74 -31.07
CA PHE A 27 -19.12 0.33 -31.18
C PHE A 27 -17.96 0.06 -32.17
N ASP A 28 -17.66 1.01 -33.07
CA ASP A 28 -16.52 0.92 -33.99
C ASP A 28 -15.16 1.20 -33.32
N GLU A 29 -15.09 1.63 -32.07
CA GLU A 29 -13.87 1.90 -31.32
C GLU A 29 -13.51 0.81 -30.26
N LEU A 30 -14.15 -0.36 -30.33
CA LEU A 30 -13.84 -1.43 -29.39
C LEU A 30 -12.47 -2.02 -29.68
N ASP A 31 -11.51 -1.83 -28.77
CA ASP A 31 -10.19 -2.45 -28.83
C ASP A 31 -10.16 -3.72 -27.97
N PRO A 32 -10.24 -4.93 -28.56
CA PRO A 32 -10.24 -6.18 -27.81
C PRO A 32 -8.98 -6.37 -26.94
N SER A 33 -7.91 -5.62 -27.24
CA SER A 33 -6.64 -5.69 -26.50
C SER A 33 -6.57 -4.69 -25.33
N ALA A 34 -7.55 -3.79 -25.21
CA ALA A 34 -7.54 -2.74 -24.16
C ALA A 34 -7.46 -3.29 -22.73
N PRO A 35 -8.17 -4.40 -22.34
CA PRO A 35 -8.04 -4.97 -21.01
C PRO A 35 -6.62 -5.48 -20.71
N SER A 36 -5.99 -6.15 -21.68
CA SER A 36 -4.62 -6.62 -21.55
C SER A 36 -3.61 -5.47 -21.43
N LYS A 37 -3.82 -4.39 -22.19
CA LYS A 37 -3.00 -3.16 -22.10
C LYS A 37 -3.17 -2.50 -20.73
N ALA A 38 -4.40 -2.36 -20.23
CA ALA A 38 -4.66 -1.79 -18.91
C ALA A 38 -3.98 -2.61 -17.79
N ALA A 39 -4.09 -3.94 -17.84
CA ALA A 39 -3.41 -4.83 -16.91
C ALA A 39 -1.89 -4.69 -16.99
N PHE A 40 -1.33 -4.66 -18.20
CA PHE A 40 0.12 -4.49 -18.41
C PHE A 40 0.62 -3.15 -17.84
N TYR A 41 -0.09 -2.05 -18.09
CA TYR A 41 0.29 -0.75 -17.54
C TYR A 41 0.25 -0.74 -16.00
N SER A 42 -0.75 -1.38 -15.39
CA SER A 42 -0.82 -1.53 -13.93
C SER A 42 0.26 -2.46 -13.37
N ALA A 43 0.73 -3.43 -14.16
CA ALA A 43 1.84 -4.31 -13.79
C ALA A 43 3.20 -3.62 -13.91
N VAL A 44 3.36 -2.61 -14.76
CA VAL A 44 4.60 -1.82 -14.85
C VAL A 44 4.66 -0.78 -13.73
N LEU A 45 3.56 -0.05 -13.53
CA LEU A 45 3.44 0.94 -12.46
C LEU A 45 2.00 0.95 -11.91
N PRO A 46 1.83 0.70 -10.59
CA PRO A 46 0.51 0.74 -9.97
C PRO A 46 -0.22 2.06 -10.28
N GLY A 47 -1.47 1.95 -10.71
CA GLY A 47 -2.28 3.12 -11.04
C GLY A 47 -2.25 3.54 -12.53
N LEU A 48 -1.28 3.13 -13.33
CA LEU A 48 -1.25 3.49 -14.76
C LEU A 48 -2.42 2.90 -15.54
N GLY A 49 -2.85 1.69 -15.24
CA GLY A 49 -4.03 1.08 -15.87
C GLY A 49 -5.32 1.82 -15.53
N GLN A 50 -5.46 2.32 -14.31
CA GLN A 50 -6.57 3.19 -13.90
C GLN A 50 -6.53 4.52 -14.67
N GLY A 51 -5.33 5.07 -14.89
CA GLY A 51 -5.13 6.24 -15.76
C GLY A 51 -5.53 5.97 -17.22
N PHE A 52 -5.13 4.81 -17.77
CA PHE A 52 -5.53 4.34 -19.10
C PHE A 52 -7.06 4.24 -19.24
N ASN A 53 -7.71 3.72 -18.18
CA ASN A 53 -9.17 3.62 -18.11
C ASN A 53 -9.88 4.95 -17.80
N LYS A 54 -9.13 6.06 -17.65
CA LYS A 54 -9.62 7.39 -17.24
C LYS A 54 -10.28 7.42 -15.84
N LYS A 55 -10.03 6.41 -15.01
CA LYS A 55 -10.51 6.33 -13.60
C LYS A 55 -9.50 6.90 -12.64
N TYR A 56 -9.08 8.15 -12.82
CA TYR A 56 -8.01 8.82 -12.06
C TYR A 56 -8.25 8.86 -10.56
N TRP A 57 -9.51 8.88 -10.12
CA TRP A 57 -9.87 8.90 -8.69
C TRP A 57 -9.43 7.64 -7.93
N LYS A 58 -9.24 6.50 -8.63
CA LYS A 58 -8.75 5.26 -8.03
C LYS A 58 -7.24 5.29 -7.75
N ILE A 59 -6.48 6.11 -8.47
CA ILE A 59 -5.02 6.18 -8.35
C ILE A 59 -4.59 6.51 -6.90
N PRO A 60 -5.14 7.56 -6.24
CA PRO A 60 -4.80 7.85 -4.84
C PRO A 60 -5.10 6.68 -3.89
N ILE A 61 -6.18 5.92 -4.14
CA ILE A 61 -6.57 4.77 -3.32
C ILE A 61 -5.54 3.65 -3.44
N VAL A 62 -5.09 3.36 -4.66
CA VAL A 62 -4.05 2.36 -4.92
C VAL A 62 -2.75 2.72 -4.18
N TYR A 63 -2.31 3.97 -4.31
CA TYR A 63 -1.10 4.42 -3.64
C TYR A 63 -1.25 4.48 -2.11
N ALA A 64 -2.41 4.84 -1.59
CA ALA A 64 -2.69 4.81 -0.15
C ALA A 64 -2.62 3.37 0.39
N ALA A 65 -3.24 2.40 -0.30
CA ALA A 65 -3.23 1.01 0.12
C ALA A 65 -1.82 0.40 0.11
N ILE A 66 -1.07 0.58 -0.97
CA ILE A 66 0.31 0.09 -1.10
C ILE A 66 1.23 0.84 -0.13
N GLY A 67 1.12 2.17 -0.06
CA GLY A 67 1.96 3.01 0.79
C GLY A 67 1.80 2.73 2.28
N THR A 68 0.58 2.54 2.77
CA THR A 68 0.34 2.15 4.17
C THR A 68 0.90 0.77 4.49
N SER A 69 0.83 -0.17 3.54
CA SER A 69 1.40 -1.51 3.71
C SER A 69 2.93 -1.47 3.75
N ILE A 70 3.57 -0.66 2.91
CA ILE A 70 5.03 -0.45 2.91
C ILE A 70 5.46 0.22 4.23
N TYR A 71 4.72 1.23 4.69
CA TYR A 71 5.01 1.88 5.97
C TYR A 71 4.91 0.89 7.14
N SER A 72 3.85 0.06 7.15
CA SER A 72 3.68 -0.97 8.17
C SER A 72 4.82 -2.00 8.14
N TYR A 73 5.26 -2.39 6.94
CA TYR A 73 6.41 -3.29 6.77
C TYR A 73 7.68 -2.69 7.37
N ASP A 74 8.04 -1.46 7.00
CA ASP A 74 9.26 -0.79 7.47
C ASP A 74 9.24 -0.58 9.00
N PHE A 75 8.09 -0.13 9.54
CA PHE A 75 7.92 0.03 10.98
C PHE A 75 8.13 -1.28 11.74
N ASN A 76 7.48 -2.37 11.31
CA ASN A 76 7.61 -3.66 11.97
C ASN A 76 8.99 -4.29 11.74
N GLN A 77 9.62 -4.06 10.60
CA GLN A 77 10.99 -4.50 10.33
C GLN A 77 12.00 -3.86 11.30
N LYS A 78 11.89 -2.54 11.52
CA LYS A 78 12.75 -1.83 12.49
C LYS A 78 12.53 -2.34 13.89
N LYS A 79 11.27 -2.43 14.33
CA LYS A 79 10.92 -2.94 15.65
C LYS A 79 11.39 -4.38 15.88
N TYR A 80 11.24 -5.26 14.89
CA TYR A 80 11.76 -6.62 14.97
C TYR A 80 13.27 -6.64 15.26
N TRP A 81 14.06 -5.83 14.56
CA TRP A 81 15.49 -5.77 14.78
C TRP A 81 15.86 -5.12 16.12
N ASP A 82 15.13 -4.10 16.56
CA ASP A 82 15.33 -3.47 17.86
C ASP A 82 15.19 -4.49 18.99
N TYR A 83 14.08 -5.23 19.03
CA TYR A 83 13.84 -6.27 20.03
C TYR A 83 14.86 -7.42 19.95
N ARG A 84 15.14 -7.88 18.73
CA ARG A 84 16.08 -8.97 18.51
C ARG A 84 17.52 -8.61 18.89
N ASN A 85 17.96 -7.41 18.60
CA ASN A 85 19.28 -6.92 18.95
C ASN A 85 19.41 -6.72 20.46
N ALA A 86 18.37 -6.19 21.12
CA ALA A 86 18.34 -6.09 22.57
C ALA A 86 18.48 -7.47 23.23
N TYR A 87 17.73 -8.47 22.78
CA TYR A 87 17.85 -9.84 23.25
C TYR A 87 19.27 -10.39 23.07
N LYS A 88 19.86 -10.26 21.87
CA LYS A 88 21.22 -10.71 21.59
C LYS A 88 22.26 -10.03 22.49
N SER A 89 22.11 -8.71 22.70
CA SER A 89 22.97 -7.93 23.57
C SER A 89 22.98 -8.47 24.99
N ARG A 90 21.79 -8.75 25.54
CA ARG A 90 21.67 -9.33 26.91
C ARG A 90 22.28 -10.72 27.02
N LYS A 91 22.03 -11.59 26.02
CA LYS A 91 22.65 -12.93 25.99
C LYS A 91 24.17 -12.89 25.88
N ALA A 92 24.73 -11.85 25.29
CA ALA A 92 26.17 -11.59 25.26
C ALA A 92 26.72 -10.93 26.54
N GLY A 93 25.87 -10.67 27.55
CA GLY A 93 26.26 -10.09 28.85
C GLY A 93 26.30 -8.57 28.89
N TYR A 94 25.89 -7.89 27.78
CA TYR A 94 25.81 -6.43 27.77
C TYR A 94 24.50 -5.94 28.41
N LYS A 95 24.57 -4.82 29.14
CA LYS A 95 23.44 -4.22 29.87
C LYS A 95 23.16 -2.78 29.37
N ASN A 96 23.21 -2.57 28.09
CA ASN A 96 23.06 -1.22 27.49
C ASN A 96 22.01 -1.19 26.38
N ASP A 97 21.02 -2.09 26.40
CA ASP A 97 19.96 -2.09 25.40
C ASP A 97 18.85 -1.05 25.73
N PRO A 98 18.11 -0.55 24.73
CA PRO A 98 17.06 0.48 24.92
C PRO A 98 15.91 0.02 25.83
N TYR A 99 15.74 -1.28 26.04
CA TYR A 99 14.66 -1.88 26.81
C TYR A 99 15.08 -2.33 28.21
N GLN A 100 16.33 -2.04 28.63
CA GLN A 100 16.91 -2.54 29.89
C GLN A 100 16.05 -2.23 31.12
N ASN A 101 15.43 -1.04 31.15
CA ASN A 101 14.60 -0.60 32.29
C ASN A 101 13.10 -0.78 32.06
N LEU A 102 12.68 -1.17 30.84
CA LEU A 102 11.28 -1.29 30.45
C LEU A 102 10.83 -2.76 30.43
N ILE A 103 11.70 -3.65 29.98
CA ILE A 103 11.42 -5.08 29.84
C ILE A 103 12.50 -5.83 30.59
N ILE A 104 12.16 -6.36 31.77
CA ILE A 104 13.09 -7.05 32.64
C ILE A 104 13.35 -8.48 32.14
N ASP A 105 12.33 -9.13 31.60
CA ASP A 105 12.36 -10.52 31.15
C ASP A 105 12.82 -10.63 29.69
N ASP A 106 13.85 -11.44 29.45
CA ASP A 106 14.43 -11.69 28.13
C ASP A 106 13.44 -12.37 27.18
N ASP A 107 12.55 -13.22 27.69
CA ASP A 107 11.56 -13.93 26.84
C ASP A 107 10.54 -12.97 26.28
N ARG A 108 10.20 -11.89 26.97
CA ARG A 108 9.34 -10.83 26.45
C ARG A 108 9.97 -10.06 25.28
N LEU A 109 11.29 -9.99 25.19
CA LEU A 109 11.97 -9.43 24.03
C LEU A 109 11.80 -10.32 22.80
N LEU A 110 11.84 -11.65 22.98
CA LEU A 110 11.56 -12.59 21.91
C LEU A 110 10.10 -12.52 21.45
N ASP A 111 9.15 -12.47 22.38
CA ASP A 111 7.73 -12.31 22.09
C ASP A 111 7.48 -11.03 21.29
N GLY A 112 8.11 -9.92 21.70
CA GLY A 112 8.05 -8.66 20.99
C GLY A 112 8.63 -8.74 19.57
N ALA A 113 9.77 -9.41 19.41
CA ALA A 113 10.38 -9.66 18.11
C ALA A 113 9.45 -10.50 17.21
N ASP A 114 8.88 -11.59 17.74
CA ASP A 114 7.98 -12.47 16.98
C ASP A 114 6.68 -11.79 16.61
N PHE A 115 6.11 -10.95 17.48
CA PHE A 115 4.95 -10.14 17.17
C PHE A 115 5.22 -9.22 15.98
N HIS A 116 6.31 -8.48 16.00
CA HIS A 116 6.67 -7.57 14.91
C HIS A 116 7.07 -8.32 13.64
N LYS A 117 7.70 -9.49 13.75
CA LYS A 117 7.97 -10.36 12.61
C LYS A 117 6.68 -10.78 11.90
N LYS A 118 5.69 -11.27 12.64
CA LYS A 118 4.39 -11.66 12.08
C LYS A 118 3.68 -10.50 11.37
N ASN A 119 3.67 -9.31 11.99
CA ASN A 119 3.05 -8.12 11.39
C ASN A 119 3.81 -7.64 10.13
N ARG A 120 5.14 -7.72 10.13
CA ARG A 120 5.97 -7.44 8.96
C ARG A 120 5.64 -8.39 7.81
N ASP A 121 5.61 -9.69 8.08
CA ASP A 121 5.34 -10.72 7.07
C ASP A 121 3.91 -10.58 6.52
N LEU A 122 2.94 -10.24 7.38
CA LEU A 122 1.57 -9.92 6.97
C LEU A 122 1.52 -8.65 6.09
N SER A 123 2.27 -7.61 6.43
CA SER A 123 2.37 -6.40 5.61
C SER A 123 2.92 -6.69 4.21
N MET A 124 3.88 -7.62 4.09
CA MET A 124 4.39 -8.07 2.79
C MET A 124 3.29 -8.76 1.95
N VAL A 125 2.48 -9.60 2.59
CA VAL A 125 1.32 -10.24 1.92
C VAL A 125 0.34 -9.18 1.42
N PHE A 126 0.06 -8.12 2.20
CA PHE A 126 -0.80 -7.03 1.76
C PHE A 126 -0.21 -6.22 0.60
N ILE A 127 1.11 -5.96 0.59
CA ILE A 127 1.77 -5.26 -0.54
C ILE A 127 1.53 -6.05 -1.84
N VAL A 128 1.82 -7.36 -1.82
CA VAL A 128 1.63 -8.23 -2.99
C VAL A 128 0.15 -8.34 -3.36
N GLY A 129 -0.73 -8.50 -2.36
CA GLY A 129 -2.18 -8.60 -2.56
C GLY A 129 -2.76 -7.34 -3.21
N PHE A 130 -2.46 -6.16 -2.70
CA PHE A 130 -2.94 -4.90 -3.29
C PHE A 130 -2.35 -4.64 -4.67
N TYR A 131 -1.11 -5.07 -4.90
CA TYR A 131 -0.52 -4.97 -6.23
C TYR A 131 -1.27 -5.84 -7.26
N ILE A 132 -1.57 -7.09 -6.92
CA ILE A 132 -2.35 -7.99 -7.77
C ILE A 132 -3.77 -7.44 -7.98
N LEU A 133 -4.43 -7.00 -6.91
CA LEU A 133 -5.77 -6.42 -7.00
C LEU A 133 -5.80 -5.17 -7.90
N ASN A 134 -4.78 -4.33 -7.85
CA ASN A 134 -4.65 -3.17 -8.74
C ASN A 134 -4.59 -3.58 -10.24
N ILE A 135 -3.87 -4.65 -10.56
CA ILE A 135 -3.79 -5.16 -11.94
C ILE A 135 -5.15 -5.72 -12.39
N LEU A 136 -5.79 -6.51 -11.53
CA LEU A 136 -7.10 -7.10 -11.82
C LEU A 136 -8.18 -6.03 -11.98
N ASP A 137 -8.21 -5.02 -11.10
CA ASP A 137 -9.15 -3.90 -11.17
C ASP A 137 -9.00 -3.12 -12.49
N ALA A 138 -7.76 -2.85 -12.92
CA ALA A 138 -7.51 -2.20 -14.20
C ALA A 138 -8.00 -3.01 -15.41
N ASN A 139 -7.80 -4.34 -15.36
CA ASN A 139 -8.28 -5.25 -16.39
C ASN A 139 -9.81 -5.27 -16.46
N ILE A 140 -10.47 -5.47 -15.30
CA ILE A 140 -11.94 -5.53 -15.18
C ILE A 140 -12.57 -4.20 -15.62
N ASP A 141 -12.04 -3.07 -15.17
CA ASP A 141 -12.53 -1.75 -15.56
C ASP A 141 -12.45 -1.52 -17.07
N SER A 142 -11.40 -2.03 -17.71
CA SER A 142 -11.23 -1.92 -19.15
C SER A 142 -12.21 -2.84 -19.91
N HIS A 143 -12.50 -4.03 -19.38
CA HIS A 143 -13.55 -4.89 -19.93
C HIS A 143 -14.93 -4.24 -19.83
N LEU A 144 -15.29 -3.73 -18.64
CA LEU A 144 -16.60 -3.10 -18.40
C LEU A 144 -16.81 -1.84 -19.23
N LYS A 145 -15.75 -1.23 -19.74
CA LYS A 145 -15.83 -0.04 -20.60
C LYS A 145 -16.19 -0.37 -22.05
N GLN A 146 -16.10 -1.63 -22.42
CA GLN A 146 -16.41 -2.13 -23.76
C GLN A 146 -17.86 -2.61 -23.91
N TYR A 147 -18.59 -2.68 -22.80
CA TYR A 147 -20.01 -3.04 -22.75
C TYR A 147 -20.86 -1.86 -22.27
#